data_2075c844dd32a8fd702547879050762a
#
_entry.id   2075c844dd32a8fd702547879050762a
#
_cell.length_a   1.000
_cell.length_b   1.000
_cell.length_c   1.000
_cell.angle_alpha   90.00
_cell.angle_beta   90.00
_cell.angle_gamma   90.00
#
_symmetry.space_group_name_H-M   'P 1'
#
loop_
_entity.id
_entity.type
_entity.pdbx_description
1 polymer ?
#
loop_
_entity_poly.entity_id
_entity_poly.type
_entity_poly.pdbx_seq_one_letter_code
_entity_poly.pdbx_strand_id
1 'polypeptide(L)'
;MLSSVRVQRFKSLVSLDIDLGRINLFIGSNGSGKSNLLEAVGVLGAAAFGRVDDETLLRRGVRPGVPRLYKSAFPQTITENVPHILFRAESDNEAFYEVTLWNPIKNPNPAWGFKTENLRRSATDVVERRSTTSAGKHNLEQGMAALKTASLTPGDPALGLMDALRGYSIYCPNTPSLRGLVQDLQSREPVGLAGGRLPEAVDELLQASKRDPKLSDTLEELRDLIDWSKSFSAEPSTGVPLSPSAARSRLVIQFVDRFMAKGRNTLTGYDASEGALYVLFCAVLALHPRAPRCLAIDNVDQALNPRLATRLMEGLCAWTKRLNSDRQWLLTAHNPAVLDGLPLDDPAVRLFAVDRDSNGHTQVRRIDLAGALAARPGDDWTLSRMWLNGLLGAVPNV
;
A
#
# COMPACT_ATOMS: atom_id res chain seq x y z
N MET A 1 -3.31 14.77 -1.50
CA MET A 1 -3.24 13.33 -1.90
C MET A 1 -2.59 13.22 -3.26
N LEU A 2 -2.23 11.99 -3.68
CA LEU A 2 -1.92 11.73 -5.09
C LEU A 2 -3.23 11.72 -5.87
N SER A 3 -3.36 12.57 -6.89
CA SER A 3 -4.54 12.62 -7.76
C SER A 3 -4.40 11.72 -8.97
N SER A 4 -3.17 11.56 -9.49
CA SER A 4 -2.90 10.64 -10.59
C SER A 4 -1.52 10.03 -10.53
N VAL A 5 -1.35 8.90 -11.21
CA VAL A 5 -0.07 8.22 -11.41
C VAL A 5 0.06 7.80 -12.86
N ARG A 6 1.20 8.18 -13.47
CA ARG A 6 1.59 7.75 -14.82
C ARG A 6 2.89 6.98 -14.77
N VAL A 7 2.93 5.85 -15.47
CA VAL A 7 4.11 4.97 -15.56
C VAL A 7 4.31 4.53 -17.00
N GLN A 8 5.55 4.53 -17.45
CA GLN A 8 5.88 3.99 -18.78
C GLN A 8 7.06 3.05 -18.71
N ARG A 9 6.93 1.90 -19.35
CA ARG A 9 7.99 0.89 -19.56
C ARG A 9 8.49 0.23 -18.25
N PHE A 10 7.62 0.05 -17.28
CA PHE A 10 7.94 -0.63 -16.02
C PHE A 10 7.29 -1.99 -15.95
N LYS A 11 8.10 -3.06 -15.93
CA LYS A 11 7.61 -4.46 -15.85
C LYS A 11 6.50 -4.71 -16.90
N SER A 12 5.31 -5.11 -16.46
CA SER A 12 4.15 -5.30 -17.35
C SER A 12 3.37 -4.01 -17.64
N LEU A 13 3.70 -2.92 -16.96
CA LEU A 13 3.12 -1.59 -17.17
C LEU A 13 3.85 -0.89 -18.31
N VAL A 14 3.47 -1.17 -19.56
CA VAL A 14 4.07 -0.54 -20.74
C VAL A 14 3.66 0.93 -20.82
N SER A 15 2.38 1.20 -20.59
CA SER A 15 1.82 2.54 -20.44
C SER A 15 0.66 2.47 -19.46
N LEU A 16 0.74 3.23 -18.39
CA LEU A 16 -0.30 3.38 -17.37
C LEU A 16 -0.53 4.87 -17.14
N ASP A 17 -1.79 5.25 -17.06
CA ASP A 17 -2.23 6.59 -16.63
C ASP A 17 -3.56 6.43 -15.91
N ILE A 18 -3.56 6.67 -14.59
CA ILE A 18 -4.74 6.47 -13.76
C ILE A 18 -4.93 7.61 -12.77
N ASP A 19 -6.17 7.99 -12.57
CA ASP A 19 -6.56 8.89 -11.51
C ASP A 19 -6.88 8.11 -10.23
N LEU A 20 -6.41 8.62 -9.11
CA LEU A 20 -6.55 7.99 -7.79
C LEU A 20 -7.56 8.74 -6.91
N GLY A 21 -8.34 7.98 -6.13
CA GLY A 21 -9.14 8.46 -5.02
C GLY A 21 -8.41 8.33 -3.67
N ARG A 22 -9.16 8.49 -2.61
CA ARG A 22 -8.63 8.26 -1.25
C ARG A 22 -8.43 6.77 -0.97
N ILE A 23 -9.36 5.94 -1.41
CA ILE A 23 -9.28 4.48 -1.32
C ILE A 23 -9.33 3.93 -2.73
N ASN A 24 -8.32 3.17 -3.12
CA ASN A 24 -8.19 2.59 -4.45
C ASN A 24 -8.04 1.08 -4.30
N LEU A 25 -9.00 0.33 -4.78
CA LEU A 25 -8.98 -1.12 -4.77
C LEU A 25 -8.72 -1.66 -6.18
N PHE A 26 -7.68 -2.46 -6.32
CA PHE A 26 -7.28 -3.10 -7.57
C PHE A 26 -7.62 -4.58 -7.52
N ILE A 27 -8.51 -5.04 -8.39
CA ILE A 27 -8.92 -6.44 -8.54
C ILE A 27 -8.42 -7.01 -9.87
N GLY A 28 -8.25 -8.32 -9.92
CA GLY A 28 -7.81 -9.00 -11.13
C GLY A 28 -7.16 -10.34 -10.83
N SER A 29 -6.88 -11.10 -11.88
CA SER A 29 -6.24 -12.42 -11.78
C SER A 29 -4.82 -12.36 -11.23
N ASN A 30 -4.30 -13.51 -10.80
CA ASN A 30 -2.89 -13.65 -10.46
C ASN A 30 -2.02 -13.34 -11.68
N GLY A 31 -0.96 -12.55 -11.47
CA GLY A 31 -0.08 -12.15 -12.56
C GLY A 31 -0.60 -11.03 -13.46
N SER A 32 -1.79 -10.45 -13.22
CA SER A 32 -2.33 -9.34 -14.01
C SER A 32 -1.50 -8.05 -13.93
N GLY A 33 -0.70 -7.87 -12.87
CA GLY A 33 0.18 -6.71 -12.70
C GLY A 33 -0.21 -5.77 -11.53
N LYS A 34 -1.15 -6.17 -10.67
CA LYS A 34 -1.57 -5.39 -9.49
C LYS A 34 -0.38 -4.97 -8.61
N SER A 35 0.45 -5.93 -8.20
CA SER A 35 1.65 -5.64 -7.40
C SER A 35 2.67 -4.76 -8.16
N ASN A 36 2.77 -4.90 -9.50
CA ASN A 36 3.64 -4.04 -10.30
C ASN A 36 3.22 -2.57 -10.24
N LEU A 37 1.91 -2.30 -10.16
CA LEU A 37 1.38 -0.95 -9.98
C LEU A 37 1.79 -0.38 -8.61
N LEU A 38 1.62 -1.15 -7.53
CA LEU A 38 2.07 -0.73 -6.20
C LEU A 38 3.57 -0.46 -6.17
N GLU A 39 4.35 -1.34 -6.79
CA GLU A 39 5.81 -1.19 -6.86
C GLU A 39 6.25 0.02 -7.69
N ALA A 40 5.52 0.38 -8.74
CA ALA A 40 5.81 1.57 -9.52
C ALA A 40 5.74 2.85 -8.66
N VAL A 41 4.72 2.96 -7.80
CA VAL A 41 4.62 4.05 -6.82
C VAL A 41 5.75 3.98 -5.79
N GLY A 42 6.15 2.77 -5.38
CA GLY A 42 7.27 2.54 -4.47
C GLY A 42 8.62 2.99 -5.06
N VAL A 43 8.86 2.73 -6.35
CA VAL A 43 10.05 3.22 -7.07
C VAL A 43 10.05 4.75 -7.15
N LEU A 44 8.89 5.34 -7.48
CA LEU A 44 8.74 6.81 -7.50
C LEU A 44 8.98 7.40 -6.10
N GLY A 45 8.53 6.74 -5.04
CA GLY A 45 8.80 7.12 -3.67
C GLY A 45 10.28 7.04 -3.30
N ALA A 46 11.02 6.04 -3.81
CA ALA A 46 12.47 5.97 -3.67
C ALA A 46 13.16 7.12 -4.40
N ALA A 47 12.71 7.44 -5.61
CA ALA A 47 13.22 8.59 -6.37
C ALA A 47 12.97 9.91 -5.63
N ALA A 48 11.77 10.10 -5.07
CA ALA A 48 11.43 11.26 -4.26
C ALA A 48 12.27 11.37 -2.97
N PHE A 49 12.78 10.27 -2.47
CA PHE A 49 13.77 10.24 -1.37
C PHE A 49 15.18 10.64 -1.83
N GLY A 50 15.45 10.59 -3.15
CA GLY A 50 16.67 11.04 -3.78
C GLY A 50 17.65 9.94 -4.17
N ARG A 51 17.30 8.66 -3.98
CA ARG A 51 18.11 7.52 -4.41
C ARG A 51 17.23 6.32 -4.71
N VAL A 52 17.57 5.60 -5.77
CA VAL A 52 16.89 4.36 -6.16
C VAL A 52 17.92 3.25 -6.24
N ASP A 53 17.96 2.44 -5.20
CA ASP A 53 18.79 1.25 -5.06
C ASP A 53 18.03 0.16 -4.30
N ASP A 54 18.61 -1.02 -4.17
CA ASP A 54 17.95 -2.17 -3.53
C ASP A 54 17.52 -1.86 -2.09
N GLU A 55 18.33 -1.13 -1.33
CA GLU A 55 18.02 -0.79 0.05
C GLU A 55 16.79 0.13 0.14
N THR A 56 16.77 1.20 -0.65
CA THR A 56 15.65 2.16 -0.66
C THR A 56 14.37 1.55 -1.21
N LEU A 57 14.48 0.58 -2.12
CA LEU A 57 13.34 -0.17 -2.66
C LEU A 57 12.80 -1.16 -1.62
N LEU A 58 13.66 -1.97 -0.99
CA LEU A 58 13.28 -2.91 0.07
C LEU A 58 12.59 -2.22 1.25
N ARG A 59 13.09 -1.06 1.66
CA ARG A 59 12.47 -0.24 2.73
C ARG A 59 11.03 0.20 2.40
N ARG A 60 10.61 0.08 1.14
CA ARG A 60 9.25 0.41 0.67
C ARG A 60 8.42 -0.81 0.32
N GLY A 61 8.93 -2.00 0.54
CA GLY A 61 8.26 -3.23 0.15
C GLY A 61 8.28 -3.51 -1.35
N VAL A 62 9.12 -2.80 -2.11
CA VAL A 62 9.36 -3.11 -3.53
C VAL A 62 10.28 -4.31 -3.60
N ARG A 63 9.88 -5.33 -4.37
CA ARG A 63 10.69 -6.54 -4.56
C ARG A 63 12.00 -6.18 -5.28
N PRO A 64 13.16 -6.57 -4.74
CA PRO A 64 14.43 -6.32 -5.40
C PRO A 64 14.49 -7.09 -6.74
N GLY A 65 15.22 -6.53 -7.69
CA GLY A 65 15.34 -7.14 -9.00
C GLY A 65 16.41 -6.50 -9.85
N VAL A 66 16.97 -7.28 -10.76
CA VAL A 66 17.95 -6.75 -11.72
C VAL A 66 17.27 -5.80 -12.70
N PRO A 67 17.96 -4.76 -13.20
CA PRO A 67 17.39 -3.72 -14.06
C PRO A 67 16.63 -4.24 -15.28
N ARG A 68 17.08 -5.34 -15.87
CA ARG A 68 16.40 -5.99 -17.03
C ARG A 68 14.99 -6.46 -16.71
N LEU A 69 14.69 -6.79 -15.43
CA LEU A 69 13.35 -7.23 -14.98
C LEU A 69 12.43 -6.07 -14.59
N TYR A 70 13.00 -4.90 -14.34
CA TYR A 70 12.23 -3.66 -14.11
C TYR A 70 11.76 -3.03 -15.41
N LYS A 71 12.53 -3.17 -16.49
CA LYS A 71 12.16 -2.63 -17.80
C LYS A 71 11.16 -3.54 -18.48
N SER A 72 10.15 -2.97 -19.14
CA SER A 72 9.25 -3.72 -19.99
C SER A 72 10.03 -4.41 -21.09
N ALA A 73 9.80 -5.70 -21.29
CA ALA A 73 10.56 -6.55 -22.22
C ALA A 73 9.63 -7.37 -23.13
N PHE A 74 8.59 -6.74 -23.64
CA PHE A 74 7.69 -7.35 -24.61
C PHE A 74 8.22 -7.18 -26.05
N PRO A 75 7.91 -8.09 -26.97
CA PRO A 75 8.43 -8.03 -28.35
C PRO A 75 8.22 -6.66 -29.01
N GLN A 76 7.08 -6.02 -28.78
CA GLN A 76 6.73 -4.71 -29.32
C GLN A 76 7.53 -3.56 -28.67
N THR A 77 8.00 -3.74 -27.42
CA THR A 77 8.73 -2.71 -26.68
C THR A 77 10.25 -2.81 -26.80
N ILE A 78 10.78 -3.97 -27.20
CA ILE A 78 12.22 -4.21 -27.37
C ILE A 78 12.78 -3.45 -28.58
N THR A 79 11.98 -3.25 -29.62
CA THR A 79 12.37 -2.54 -30.84
C THR A 79 12.61 -1.05 -30.60
N GLU A 80 11.99 -0.49 -29.58
CA GLU A 80 12.28 0.87 -29.14
C GLU A 80 13.51 0.83 -28.22
N ASN A 81 14.67 1.16 -28.72
CA ASN A 81 15.95 1.22 -27.96
C ASN A 81 15.98 2.27 -26.85
N VAL A 82 14.87 2.48 -26.15
CA VAL A 82 14.77 3.46 -25.06
C VAL A 82 14.92 2.76 -23.71
N PRO A 83 16.11 2.84 -23.10
CA PRO A 83 16.40 2.09 -21.87
C PRO A 83 15.82 2.73 -20.60
N HIS A 84 14.85 3.62 -20.70
CA HIS A 84 14.38 4.46 -19.61
C HIS A 84 12.99 4.08 -19.16
N ILE A 85 12.76 4.22 -17.85
CA ILE A 85 11.45 4.04 -17.21
C ILE A 85 11.00 5.41 -16.73
N LEU A 86 9.78 5.82 -17.09
CA LEU A 86 9.19 7.07 -16.62
C LEU A 86 8.17 6.80 -15.53
N PHE A 87 8.25 7.60 -14.49
CA PHE A 87 7.29 7.65 -13.40
C PHE A 87 6.86 9.09 -13.15
N ARG A 88 5.58 9.32 -12.95
CA ARG A 88 5.01 10.61 -12.58
C ARG A 88 3.87 10.43 -11.60
N ALA A 89 3.77 11.31 -10.62
CA ALA A 89 2.60 11.48 -9.77
C ALA A 89 2.22 12.95 -9.71
N GLU A 90 0.92 13.19 -9.65
CA GLU A 90 0.33 14.51 -9.46
C GLU A 90 -0.44 14.56 -8.14
N SER A 91 -0.61 15.74 -7.58
CA SER A 91 -1.43 15.97 -6.41
C SER A 91 -2.68 16.78 -6.76
N ASP A 92 -3.69 16.74 -5.85
CA ASP A 92 -4.92 17.52 -5.98
C ASP A 92 -4.67 19.04 -6.14
N ASN A 93 -3.49 19.52 -5.75
CA ASN A 93 -3.08 20.93 -5.82
C ASN A 93 -2.22 21.24 -7.03
N GLU A 94 -2.32 20.45 -8.11
CA GLU A 94 -1.63 20.62 -9.39
C GLU A 94 -0.08 20.56 -9.31
N ALA A 95 0.48 20.17 -8.15
CA ALA A 95 1.89 19.87 -8.08
C ALA A 95 2.15 18.47 -8.66
N PHE A 96 3.24 18.31 -9.42
CA PHE A 96 3.66 16.99 -9.90
C PHE A 96 5.14 16.73 -9.68
N TYR A 97 5.47 15.46 -9.52
CA TYR A 97 6.84 14.96 -9.53
C TYR A 97 6.99 13.91 -10.62
N GLU A 98 7.91 14.15 -11.53
CA GLU A 98 8.21 13.27 -12.67
C GLU A 98 9.69 12.93 -12.69
N VAL A 99 9.98 11.66 -12.91
CA VAL A 99 11.36 11.17 -13.01
C VAL A 99 11.48 10.13 -14.12
N THR A 100 12.59 10.24 -14.87
CA THR A 100 13.00 9.20 -15.81
C THR A 100 14.26 8.53 -15.28
N LEU A 101 14.16 7.24 -15.00
CA LEU A 101 15.23 6.43 -14.45
C LEU A 101 15.87 5.54 -15.52
N TRP A 102 17.16 5.28 -15.38
CA TRP A 102 17.88 4.35 -16.23
C TRP A 102 18.88 3.53 -15.45
N ASN A 103 19.16 2.32 -15.94
CA ASN A 103 20.25 1.47 -15.45
C ASN A 103 20.67 0.56 -16.61
N PRO A 104 21.96 0.34 -16.87
CA PRO A 104 22.40 -0.56 -17.93
C PRO A 104 21.84 -1.96 -17.75
N ILE A 105 21.45 -2.61 -18.85
CA ILE A 105 21.03 -4.02 -18.84
C ILE A 105 22.22 -4.96 -18.65
N LYS A 106 23.33 -4.59 -19.30
CA LYS A 106 24.63 -5.28 -19.15
C LYS A 106 25.45 -4.50 -18.12
N ASN A 107 26.02 -5.19 -17.15
CA ASN A 107 26.80 -4.58 -16.06
C ASN A 107 26.00 -3.47 -15.33
N PRO A 108 24.93 -3.84 -14.63
CA PRO A 108 24.09 -2.87 -13.96
C PRO A 108 24.84 -2.15 -12.85
N ASN A 109 24.53 -0.86 -12.67
CA ASN A 109 25.04 -0.07 -11.56
C ASN A 109 24.27 -0.43 -10.26
N PRO A 110 24.91 -0.29 -9.08
CA PRO A 110 24.26 -0.54 -7.80
C PRO A 110 23.06 0.38 -7.53
N ALA A 111 23.06 1.58 -8.10
CA ALA A 111 21.95 2.52 -8.02
C ALA A 111 21.48 2.94 -9.43
N TRP A 112 20.18 3.27 -9.54
CA TRP A 112 19.61 3.77 -10.77
C TRP A 112 20.01 5.23 -11.00
N GLY A 113 20.39 5.55 -12.24
CA GLY A 113 20.65 6.91 -12.65
C GLY A 113 19.37 7.69 -12.92
N PHE A 114 19.41 8.98 -12.61
CA PHE A 114 18.33 9.92 -12.89
C PHE A 114 18.64 10.63 -14.23
N LYS A 115 17.90 10.30 -15.27
CA LYS A 115 18.05 10.95 -16.57
C LYS A 115 17.37 12.30 -16.60
N THR A 116 16.12 12.35 -16.15
CA THR A 116 15.36 13.59 -15.98
C THR A 116 14.70 13.58 -14.62
N GLU A 117 14.54 14.72 -14.01
CA GLU A 117 13.81 14.91 -12.77
C GLU A 117 13.13 16.29 -12.83
N ASN A 118 11.82 16.31 -12.59
CA ASN A 118 11.04 17.52 -12.60
C ASN A 118 10.07 17.53 -11.43
N LEU A 119 10.16 18.56 -10.60
CA LEU A 119 9.17 18.87 -9.58
C LEU A 119 8.56 20.22 -9.92
N ARG A 120 7.25 20.24 -10.12
CA ARG A 120 6.51 21.44 -10.46
C ARG A 120 5.50 21.78 -9.39
N ARG A 121 5.39 23.06 -9.10
CA ARG A 121 4.39 23.69 -8.24
C ARG A 121 3.44 24.47 -9.14
N SER A 122 2.25 23.94 -9.42
CA SER A 122 1.28 24.62 -10.27
C SER A 122 1.93 25.19 -11.55
N ALA A 123 2.02 26.52 -11.70
CA ALA A 123 2.59 27.17 -12.89
C ALA A 123 4.13 27.33 -12.90
N THR A 124 4.82 27.04 -11.76
CA THR A 124 6.26 27.29 -11.65
C THR A 124 7.05 26.02 -11.35
N ASP A 125 8.14 25.82 -12.07
CA ASP A 125 9.06 24.71 -11.81
C ASP A 125 9.86 24.98 -10.54
N VAL A 126 9.92 24.00 -9.64
CA VAL A 126 10.70 24.07 -8.41
C VAL A 126 12.07 23.44 -8.65
N VAL A 127 12.09 22.30 -9.34
CA VAL A 127 13.31 21.60 -9.74
C VAL A 127 13.11 21.09 -11.14
N GLU A 128 14.02 21.44 -12.02
CA GLU A 128 14.10 20.89 -13.37
C GLU A 128 15.52 20.37 -13.62
N ARG A 129 15.63 19.09 -13.90
CA ARG A 129 16.86 18.46 -14.37
C ARG A 129 16.61 17.86 -15.73
N ARG A 130 17.19 18.47 -16.75
CA ARG A 130 17.19 17.95 -18.12
C ARG A 130 18.42 17.10 -18.36
N SER A 131 18.25 16.04 -19.15
CA SER A 131 19.34 15.15 -19.55
C SER A 131 20.44 15.89 -20.32
N THR A 132 21.67 15.58 -19.98
CA THR A 132 22.85 15.41 -20.84
C THR A 132 23.80 16.56 -21.12
N THR A 133 23.44 17.82 -21.12
CA THR A 133 24.42 18.87 -21.48
C THR A 133 25.07 19.60 -20.30
N SER A 134 24.51 19.44 -19.11
CA SER A 134 25.07 19.98 -17.86
C SER A 134 25.73 18.93 -16.98
N ALA A 135 26.18 17.85 -17.58
CA ALA A 135 26.71 16.65 -16.90
C ALA A 135 27.94 16.87 -15.99
N GLY A 136 28.50 18.05 -15.97
CA GLY A 136 29.72 18.33 -15.19
C GLY A 136 29.52 18.57 -13.69
N LYS A 137 28.29 18.66 -13.16
CA LYS A 137 28.06 19.10 -11.77
C LYS A 137 27.13 18.24 -10.92
N HIS A 138 26.46 17.21 -11.47
CA HIS A 138 25.50 16.42 -10.71
C HIS A 138 25.85 14.94 -10.75
N ASN A 139 25.82 14.29 -9.58
CA ASN A 139 25.93 12.83 -9.51
C ASN A 139 24.68 12.22 -10.13
N LEU A 140 24.85 11.49 -11.26
CA LEU A 140 23.76 10.85 -11.99
C LEU A 140 23.07 9.73 -11.19
N GLU A 141 23.75 9.17 -10.19
CA GLU A 141 23.22 8.12 -9.31
C GLU A 141 22.31 8.69 -8.20
N GLN A 142 22.30 9.99 -8.00
CA GLN A 142 21.45 10.65 -7.02
C GLN A 142 20.47 11.58 -7.70
N GLY A 143 19.18 11.44 -7.34
CA GLY A 143 18.18 12.45 -7.63
C GLY A 143 18.49 13.74 -6.90
N MET A 144 17.96 14.85 -7.40
CA MET A 144 18.13 16.15 -6.74
C MET A 144 17.46 16.19 -5.37
N ALA A 145 16.70 15.17 -4.96
CA ALA A 145 15.89 15.18 -3.77
C ALA A 145 15.38 16.59 -3.51
N ALA A 146 14.34 16.98 -4.22
CA ALA A 146 13.87 18.37 -4.31
C ALA A 146 13.81 19.11 -2.96
N LEU A 147 13.57 18.35 -1.88
CA LEU A 147 13.63 18.88 -0.49
C LEU A 147 15.02 19.23 0.01
N LYS A 148 16.09 18.75 -0.66
CA LYS A 148 17.47 19.12 -0.28
C LYS A 148 17.99 20.31 -1.06
N THR A 149 17.42 20.57 -2.24
CA THR A 149 17.89 21.61 -3.17
C THR A 149 16.92 22.77 -3.30
N ALA A 150 15.65 22.59 -2.97
CA ALA A 150 14.63 23.61 -3.05
C ALA A 150 14.15 24.01 -1.64
N SER A 151 14.03 25.31 -1.41
CA SER A 151 13.39 25.86 -0.21
C SER A 151 11.88 25.70 -0.34
N LEU A 152 11.35 24.53 0.05
CA LEU A 152 9.91 24.32 0.17
C LEU A 152 9.46 24.83 1.54
N THR A 153 8.52 25.77 1.53
CA THR A 153 7.95 26.32 2.76
C THR A 153 6.80 25.47 3.28
N PRO A 154 6.50 25.47 4.59
CA PRO A 154 5.29 24.85 5.12
C PRO A 154 4.05 25.34 4.36
N GLY A 155 3.18 24.41 3.94
CA GLY A 155 1.99 24.71 3.14
C GLY A 155 2.22 24.70 1.62
N ASP A 156 3.44 24.50 1.15
CA ASP A 156 3.74 24.33 -0.27
C ASP A 156 3.09 23.05 -0.82
N PRO A 157 2.29 23.12 -1.92
CA PRO A 157 1.69 21.92 -2.52
C PRO A 157 2.70 20.84 -2.89
N ALA A 158 3.90 21.24 -3.36
CA ALA A 158 4.97 20.31 -3.70
C ALA A 158 5.50 19.56 -2.46
N LEU A 159 5.50 20.19 -1.28
CA LEU A 159 5.92 19.53 -0.04
C LEU A 159 4.99 18.37 0.31
N GLY A 160 3.67 18.59 0.26
CA GLY A 160 2.68 17.56 0.55
C GLY A 160 2.77 16.36 -0.40
N LEU A 161 3.02 16.61 -1.69
CA LEU A 161 3.26 15.56 -2.69
C LEU A 161 4.53 14.75 -2.35
N MET A 162 5.63 15.45 -2.10
CA MET A 162 6.92 14.80 -1.79
C MET A 162 6.86 13.99 -0.51
N ASP A 163 6.17 14.49 0.53
CA ASP A 163 6.00 13.78 1.79
C ASP A 163 5.15 12.50 1.61
N ALA A 164 4.08 12.57 0.81
CA ALA A 164 3.26 11.41 0.49
C ALA A 164 4.09 10.34 -0.24
N LEU A 165 4.86 10.71 -1.25
CA LEU A 165 5.72 9.80 -2.01
C LEU A 165 6.85 9.21 -1.14
N ARG A 166 7.54 10.02 -0.34
CA ARG A 166 8.64 9.57 0.52
C ARG A 166 8.17 8.65 1.63
N GLY A 167 6.97 8.92 2.15
CA GLY A 167 6.32 8.10 3.16
C GLY A 167 5.75 6.79 2.61
N TYR A 168 5.52 6.68 1.30
CA TYR A 168 4.87 5.52 0.69
C TYR A 168 5.59 4.21 0.99
N SER A 169 4.81 3.20 1.33
CA SER A 169 5.29 1.82 1.56
C SER A 169 4.21 0.81 1.20
N ILE A 170 4.66 -0.34 0.73
CA ILE A 170 3.81 -1.50 0.44
C ILE A 170 3.93 -2.46 1.62
N TYR A 171 2.82 -2.72 2.25
CA TYR A 171 2.71 -3.65 3.35
C TYR A 171 2.23 -5.01 2.83
N CYS A 172 2.91 -6.06 3.24
CA CYS A 172 2.57 -7.44 2.91
C CYS A 172 2.75 -8.30 4.18
N PRO A 173 1.77 -8.24 5.12
CA PRO A 173 1.87 -8.94 6.39
C PRO A 173 1.91 -10.47 6.19
N ASN A 174 2.63 -11.15 7.06
CA ASN A 174 2.66 -12.60 7.09
C ASN A 174 2.55 -13.12 8.51
N THR A 175 1.97 -14.27 8.67
CA THR A 175 1.68 -14.89 9.97
C THR A 175 2.90 -15.05 10.87
N PRO A 176 4.06 -15.51 10.40
CA PRO A 176 5.25 -15.60 11.24
C PRO A 176 5.69 -14.26 11.82
N SER A 177 5.68 -13.18 11.03
CA SER A 177 6.04 -11.84 11.51
C SER A 177 4.97 -11.26 12.45
N LEU A 178 3.67 -11.40 12.10
CA LEU A 178 2.56 -10.95 12.95
C LEU A 178 2.56 -11.62 14.33
N ARG A 179 2.99 -12.88 14.40
CA ARG A 179 3.16 -13.63 15.64
C ARG A 179 4.46 -13.34 16.39
N GLY A 180 5.37 -12.56 15.78
CA GLY A 180 6.68 -12.29 16.36
C GLY A 180 7.66 -13.47 16.29
N LEU A 181 7.41 -14.49 15.44
CA LEU A 181 8.30 -15.64 15.24
C LEU A 181 9.50 -15.28 14.35
N VAL A 182 9.33 -14.35 13.44
CA VAL A 182 10.36 -13.87 12.53
C VAL A 182 10.43 -12.35 12.63
N GLN A 183 11.65 -11.84 12.78
CA GLN A 183 11.86 -10.39 12.76
C GLN A 183 11.58 -9.82 11.37
N ASP A 184 10.97 -8.66 11.35
CA ASP A 184 10.76 -7.91 10.11
C ASP A 184 12.11 -7.37 9.62
N LEU A 185 12.53 -7.76 8.43
CA LEU A 185 13.77 -7.30 7.81
C LEU A 185 13.78 -5.78 7.62
N GLN A 186 12.60 -5.18 7.54
CA GLN A 186 12.40 -3.75 7.34
C GLN A 186 11.50 -3.20 8.45
N SER A 187 12.12 -2.65 9.48
CA SER A 187 11.42 -2.04 10.63
C SER A 187 10.77 -0.69 10.23
N ARG A 188 9.78 -0.73 9.34
CA ARG A 188 9.01 0.46 8.95
C ARG A 188 7.94 0.75 10.00
N GLU A 189 7.93 1.99 10.50
CA GLU A 189 6.86 2.41 11.43
C GLU A 189 5.51 2.51 10.74
N PRO A 190 4.40 2.26 11.47
CA PRO A 190 4.37 1.85 12.90
C PRO A 190 4.54 0.36 13.11
N VAL A 191 4.16 -0.49 12.15
CA VAL A 191 3.88 -1.93 12.37
C VAL A 191 4.92 -2.87 11.72
N GLY A 192 5.87 -2.32 10.94
CA GLY A 192 6.74 -3.10 10.05
C GLY A 192 6.05 -3.47 8.74
N LEU A 193 6.81 -3.72 7.67
CA LEU A 193 6.21 -4.05 6.38
C LEU A 193 5.50 -5.41 6.37
N ALA A 194 6.02 -6.35 7.14
CA ALA A 194 5.45 -7.69 7.29
C ALA A 194 4.68 -7.91 8.61
N GLY A 195 4.62 -6.89 9.47
CA GLY A 195 3.88 -6.94 10.72
C GLY A 195 4.73 -7.27 11.96
N GLY A 196 6.05 -7.29 11.85
CA GLY A 196 6.95 -7.71 12.95
C GLY A 196 6.99 -6.76 14.15
N ARG A 197 6.33 -5.60 14.08
CA ARG A 197 6.16 -4.64 15.18
C ARG A 197 4.71 -4.47 15.63
N LEU A 198 3.86 -5.46 15.33
CA LEU A 198 2.43 -5.37 15.65
C LEU A 198 2.17 -5.16 17.16
N PRO A 199 2.85 -5.86 18.10
CA PRO A 199 2.62 -5.64 19.53
C PRO A 199 2.93 -4.21 19.97
N GLU A 200 4.07 -3.66 19.55
CA GLU A 200 4.47 -2.29 19.89
C GLU A 200 3.49 -1.26 19.31
N ALA A 201 3.09 -1.45 18.06
CA ALA A 201 2.15 -0.56 17.38
C ALA A 201 0.75 -0.59 18.01
N VAL A 202 0.31 -1.75 18.49
CA VAL A 202 -0.96 -1.90 19.22
C VAL A 202 -0.87 -1.20 20.57
N ASP A 203 0.24 -1.36 21.32
CA ASP A 203 0.42 -0.64 22.60
C ASP A 203 0.35 0.87 22.40
N GLU A 204 1.11 1.39 21.44
CA GLU A 204 1.12 2.81 21.11
C GLU A 204 -0.28 3.33 20.72
N LEU A 205 -1.02 2.54 19.94
CA LEU A 205 -2.38 2.88 19.52
C LEU A 205 -3.35 2.91 20.71
N LEU A 206 -3.27 1.92 21.62
CA LEU A 206 -4.05 1.87 22.85
C LEU A 206 -3.71 3.02 23.81
N GLN A 207 -2.45 3.45 23.89
CA GLN A 207 -2.08 4.63 24.67
C GLN A 207 -2.61 5.93 24.04
N ALA A 208 -2.57 6.04 22.70
CA ALA A 208 -3.11 7.19 21.99
C ALA A 208 -4.63 7.33 22.19
N SER A 209 -5.37 6.22 22.18
CA SER A 209 -6.84 6.22 22.35
C SER A 209 -7.31 6.74 23.70
N LYS A 210 -6.49 6.64 24.74
CA LYS A 210 -6.82 7.21 26.07
C LYS A 210 -6.98 8.73 26.04
N ARG A 211 -6.44 9.40 25.01
CA ARG A 211 -6.45 10.87 24.87
C ARG A 211 -7.35 11.36 23.73
N ASP A 212 -7.85 10.45 22.92
CA ASP A 212 -8.70 10.75 21.76
C ASP A 212 -9.98 9.90 21.80
N PRO A 213 -11.14 10.51 22.18
CA PRO A 213 -12.41 9.80 22.25
C PRO A 213 -12.82 9.16 20.91
N LYS A 214 -12.59 9.84 19.77
CA LYS A 214 -12.94 9.29 18.46
C LYS A 214 -12.14 8.03 18.12
N LEU A 215 -10.87 8.01 18.53
CA LEU A 215 -10.04 6.85 18.39
C LEU A 215 -10.48 5.71 19.32
N SER A 216 -10.90 6.05 20.55
CA SER A 216 -11.46 5.08 21.50
C SER A 216 -12.72 4.40 20.96
N ASP A 217 -13.68 5.18 20.44
CA ASP A 217 -14.92 4.65 19.86
C ASP A 217 -14.61 3.73 18.64
N THR A 218 -13.64 4.13 17.84
CA THR A 218 -13.21 3.33 16.68
C THR A 218 -12.56 2.01 17.09
N LEU A 219 -11.82 2.00 18.21
CA LEU A 219 -11.24 0.75 18.76
C LEU A 219 -12.31 -0.18 19.35
N GLU A 220 -13.44 0.33 19.81
CA GLU A 220 -14.57 -0.51 20.22
C GLU A 220 -15.19 -1.23 19.02
N GLU A 221 -15.40 -0.52 17.90
CA GLU A 221 -15.85 -1.14 16.65
C GLU A 221 -14.86 -2.21 16.14
N LEU A 222 -13.55 -1.95 16.28
CA LEU A 222 -12.51 -2.92 15.94
C LEU A 222 -12.63 -4.22 16.77
N ARG A 223 -12.98 -4.13 18.06
CA ARG A 223 -13.21 -5.30 18.91
C ARG A 223 -14.34 -6.18 18.39
N ASP A 224 -15.38 -5.57 17.79
CA ASP A 224 -16.51 -6.32 17.23
C ASP A 224 -16.15 -7.09 15.95
N LEU A 225 -15.04 -6.73 15.28
CA LEU A 225 -14.50 -7.51 14.16
C LEU A 225 -13.81 -8.80 14.64
N ILE A 226 -13.33 -8.83 15.88
CA ILE A 226 -12.70 -9.99 16.49
C ILE A 226 -13.71 -10.62 17.46
N ASP A 227 -14.78 -11.20 16.90
CA ASP A 227 -16.01 -11.61 17.59
C ASP A 227 -15.83 -12.58 18.76
N TRP A 228 -14.78 -13.39 18.76
CA TRP A 228 -14.43 -14.31 19.84
C TRP A 228 -13.69 -13.63 21.00
N SER A 229 -13.10 -12.45 20.78
CA SER A 229 -12.33 -11.74 21.79
C SER A 229 -13.17 -10.73 22.56
N LYS A 230 -13.05 -10.70 23.86
CA LYS A 230 -13.60 -9.68 24.74
C LYS A 230 -12.74 -8.41 24.73
N SER A 231 -11.42 -8.58 24.69
CA SER A 231 -10.45 -7.48 24.69
C SER A 231 -9.10 -7.96 24.18
N PHE A 232 -8.30 -7.03 23.72
CA PHE A 232 -6.90 -7.25 23.36
C PHE A 232 -6.01 -6.20 24.01
N SER A 233 -4.76 -6.56 24.27
CA SER A 233 -3.71 -5.68 24.82
C SER A 233 -2.36 -6.09 24.25
N ALA A 234 -1.33 -5.30 24.53
CA ALA A 234 0.06 -5.69 24.33
C ALA A 234 0.75 -5.72 25.70
N GLU A 235 1.32 -6.86 26.05
CA GLU A 235 1.87 -7.12 27.37
C GLU A 235 3.37 -7.48 27.29
N PRO A 236 4.19 -7.14 28.31
CA PRO A 236 5.55 -7.62 28.39
C PRO A 236 5.62 -9.15 28.33
N SER A 237 6.46 -9.68 27.49
CA SER A 237 6.59 -11.14 27.31
C SER A 237 7.00 -11.90 28.59
N THR A 238 7.60 -11.19 29.55
CA THR A 238 7.96 -11.76 30.86
C THR A 238 6.77 -11.99 31.78
N GLY A 239 5.66 -11.30 31.55
CA GLY A 239 4.41 -11.41 32.34
C GLY A 239 3.38 -12.38 31.75
N VAL A 240 3.67 -13.00 30.62
CA VAL A 240 2.72 -13.85 29.90
C VAL A 240 3.26 -15.27 29.80
N PRO A 241 2.45 -16.31 30.05
CA PRO A 241 2.87 -17.70 29.85
C PRO A 241 3.03 -17.97 28.35
N LEU A 242 4.26 -18.15 27.91
CA LEU A 242 4.61 -18.49 26.55
C LEU A 242 5.20 -19.91 26.49
N SER A 243 4.99 -20.59 25.36
CA SER A 243 5.70 -21.84 25.10
C SER A 243 7.22 -21.62 25.19
N PRO A 244 7.97 -22.58 25.73
CA PRO A 244 9.44 -22.50 25.77
C PRO A 244 10.08 -22.30 24.40
N SER A 245 9.39 -22.72 23.34
CA SER A 245 9.84 -22.58 21.95
C SER A 245 9.45 -21.23 21.31
N ALA A 246 8.63 -20.42 21.98
CA ALA A 246 8.23 -19.12 21.45
C ALA A 246 9.39 -18.14 21.53
N ALA A 247 9.61 -17.41 20.43
CA ALA A 247 10.58 -16.31 20.42
C ALA A 247 10.14 -15.24 21.44
N ARG A 248 11.05 -14.79 22.29
CA ARG A 248 10.74 -13.76 23.28
C ARG A 248 10.95 -12.38 22.70
N SER A 249 9.90 -11.82 22.09
CA SER A 249 9.84 -10.39 21.79
C SER A 249 9.66 -9.57 23.08
N ARG A 250 9.88 -8.27 23.02
CA ARG A 250 9.69 -7.36 24.17
C ARG A 250 8.22 -7.33 24.61
N LEU A 251 7.31 -7.23 23.67
CA LEU A 251 5.87 -7.23 23.86
C LEU A 251 5.24 -8.39 23.08
N VAL A 252 4.11 -8.87 23.54
CA VAL A 252 3.27 -9.83 22.84
C VAL A 252 1.82 -9.37 22.87
N ILE A 253 1.09 -9.61 21.78
CA ILE A 253 -0.36 -9.39 21.77
C ILE A 253 -1.01 -10.42 22.70
N GLN A 254 -1.93 -9.96 23.53
CA GLN A 254 -2.76 -10.80 24.38
C GLN A 254 -4.23 -10.56 24.05
N PHE A 255 -4.99 -11.64 23.99
CA PHE A 255 -6.44 -11.63 23.82
C PHE A 255 -7.12 -12.28 25.01
N VAL A 256 -8.27 -11.76 25.39
CA VAL A 256 -9.14 -12.41 26.37
C VAL A 256 -10.33 -13.02 25.63
N ASP A 257 -10.36 -14.34 25.53
CA ASP A 257 -11.46 -15.07 24.89
C ASP A 257 -12.74 -14.95 25.75
N ARG A 258 -13.88 -14.66 25.10
CA ARG A 258 -15.17 -14.46 25.81
C ARG A 258 -15.90 -15.77 26.13
N PHE A 259 -15.53 -16.86 25.50
CA PHE A 259 -16.22 -18.15 25.62
C PHE A 259 -15.48 -19.13 26.52
N MET A 260 -14.17 -18.96 26.69
CA MET A 260 -13.35 -19.82 27.52
C MET A 260 -13.55 -19.55 29.00
N ALA A 261 -13.32 -20.56 29.82
CA ALA A 261 -13.42 -20.47 31.30
C ALA A 261 -12.43 -19.42 31.84
N LYS A 262 -12.90 -18.58 32.78
CA LYS A 262 -12.08 -17.57 33.45
C LYS A 262 -10.81 -18.21 34.05
N GLY A 263 -9.67 -17.58 33.83
CA GLY A 263 -8.35 -18.08 34.24
C GLY A 263 -7.67 -19.01 33.23
N ARG A 264 -8.38 -19.40 32.14
CA ARG A 264 -7.83 -20.13 30.98
C ARG A 264 -8.16 -19.45 29.66
N ASN A 265 -8.71 -18.26 29.70
CA ASN A 265 -9.24 -17.52 28.56
C ASN A 265 -8.28 -16.44 28.04
N THR A 266 -7.03 -16.51 28.41
CA THR A 266 -5.99 -15.60 27.91
C THR A 266 -5.19 -16.32 26.85
N LEU A 267 -5.22 -15.80 25.63
CA LEU A 267 -4.49 -16.29 24.48
C LEU A 267 -3.46 -15.25 24.07
N THR A 268 -2.33 -15.70 23.55
CA THR A 268 -1.31 -14.81 23.00
C THR A 268 -1.42 -14.69 21.48
N GLY A 269 -0.67 -13.79 20.87
CA GLY A 269 -0.58 -13.70 19.41
C GLY A 269 -0.09 -15.00 18.77
N TYR A 270 0.59 -15.88 19.52
CA TYR A 270 0.99 -17.21 19.04
C TYR A 270 -0.19 -18.16 18.89
N ASP A 271 -1.20 -18.03 19.79
CA ASP A 271 -2.36 -18.91 19.88
C ASP A 271 -3.55 -18.36 19.10
N ALA A 272 -3.58 -17.05 18.87
CA ALA A 272 -4.68 -16.35 18.23
C ALA A 272 -4.85 -16.75 16.74
N SER A 273 -6.08 -16.58 16.25
CA SER A 273 -6.36 -16.75 14.83
C SER A 273 -5.55 -15.76 13.98
N GLU A 274 -5.09 -16.21 12.82
CA GLU A 274 -4.37 -15.38 11.86
C GLU A 274 -5.18 -14.16 11.45
N GLY A 275 -6.49 -14.36 11.19
CA GLY A 275 -7.39 -13.27 10.82
C GLY A 275 -7.49 -12.17 11.88
N ALA A 276 -7.46 -12.49 13.16
CA ALA A 276 -7.48 -11.49 14.22
C ALA A 276 -6.21 -10.62 14.22
N LEU A 277 -5.04 -11.23 14.03
CA LEU A 277 -3.78 -10.50 13.92
C LEU A 277 -3.76 -9.62 12.67
N TYR A 278 -4.32 -10.13 11.56
CA TYR A 278 -4.42 -9.39 10.31
C TYR A 278 -5.35 -8.18 10.42
N VAL A 279 -6.49 -8.34 11.08
CA VAL A 279 -7.42 -7.24 11.38
C VAL A 279 -6.74 -6.18 12.23
N LEU A 280 -6.02 -6.56 13.29
CA LEU A 280 -5.25 -5.62 14.12
C LEU A 280 -4.18 -4.89 13.29
N PHE A 281 -3.48 -5.59 12.41
CA PHE A 281 -2.49 -4.99 11.51
C PHE A 281 -3.11 -3.90 10.62
N CYS A 282 -4.21 -4.21 9.95
CA CYS A 282 -4.92 -3.25 9.10
C CYS A 282 -5.46 -2.07 9.91
N ALA A 283 -5.98 -2.32 11.10
CA ALA A 283 -6.47 -1.28 12.00
C ALA A 283 -5.35 -0.36 12.48
N VAL A 284 -4.17 -0.89 12.82
CA VAL A 284 -3.00 -0.07 13.15
C VAL A 284 -2.65 0.85 11.99
N LEU A 285 -2.60 0.35 10.76
CA LEU A 285 -2.33 1.20 9.59
C LEU A 285 -3.41 2.27 9.37
N ALA A 286 -4.66 1.96 9.69
CA ALA A 286 -5.76 2.91 9.56
C ALA A 286 -5.77 3.99 10.66
N LEU A 287 -5.41 3.61 11.88
CA LEU A 287 -5.70 4.42 13.07
C LEU A 287 -4.46 5.06 13.69
N HIS A 288 -3.27 4.46 13.50
CA HIS A 288 -2.07 4.92 14.18
C HIS A 288 -1.58 6.26 13.65
N PRO A 289 -1.27 7.27 14.52
CA PRO A 289 -0.88 8.62 14.06
C PRO A 289 0.37 8.65 13.16
N ARG A 290 1.33 7.72 13.37
CA ARG A 290 2.56 7.63 12.59
C ARG A 290 2.46 6.77 11.32
N ALA A 291 1.27 6.25 10.99
CA ALA A 291 1.10 5.54 9.73
C ALA A 291 1.27 6.50 8.53
N PRO A 292 1.85 6.04 7.40
CA PRO A 292 2.07 6.88 6.24
C PRO A 292 0.79 7.52 5.70
N ARG A 293 0.91 8.72 5.11
CA ARG A 293 -0.22 9.39 4.44
C ARG A 293 -0.65 8.68 3.16
N CYS A 294 0.30 8.06 2.45
CA CYS A 294 0.01 7.22 1.29
C CYS A 294 0.65 5.85 1.53
N LEU A 295 -0.14 4.80 1.42
CA LEU A 295 0.31 3.44 1.68
C LEU A 295 -0.41 2.41 0.81
N ALA A 296 0.22 1.27 0.64
CA ALA A 296 -0.39 0.13 -0.03
C ALA A 296 -0.42 -1.10 0.87
N ILE A 297 -1.46 -1.92 0.72
CA ILE A 297 -1.50 -3.29 1.23
C ILE A 297 -1.67 -4.22 0.03
N ASP A 298 -0.69 -5.07 -0.18
CA ASP A 298 -0.80 -6.12 -1.20
C ASP A 298 -1.55 -7.31 -0.58
N ASN A 299 -2.68 -7.70 -1.19
CA ASN A 299 -3.61 -8.71 -0.72
C ASN A 299 -4.27 -8.36 0.65
N VAL A 300 -5.10 -7.31 0.65
CA VAL A 300 -5.83 -6.83 1.85
C VAL A 300 -6.80 -7.86 2.44
N ASP A 301 -7.09 -8.90 1.70
CA ASP A 301 -7.97 -10.02 2.02
C ASP A 301 -7.23 -11.27 2.52
N GLN A 302 -5.91 -11.21 2.64
CA GLN A 302 -5.11 -12.35 3.09
C GLN A 302 -5.56 -12.82 4.48
N ALA A 303 -5.64 -14.15 4.66
CA ALA A 303 -6.01 -14.80 5.92
C ALA A 303 -7.43 -14.47 6.44
N LEU A 304 -8.28 -13.84 5.66
CA LEU A 304 -9.63 -13.48 6.05
C LEU A 304 -10.68 -14.39 5.38
N ASN A 305 -11.67 -14.82 6.16
CA ASN A 305 -12.86 -15.39 5.58
C ASN A 305 -13.68 -14.30 4.86
N PRO A 306 -14.59 -14.65 3.93
CA PRO A 306 -15.34 -13.68 3.15
C PRO A 306 -16.07 -12.62 3.99
N ARG A 307 -16.76 -13.02 5.04
CA ARG A 307 -17.51 -12.10 5.91
C ARG A 307 -16.59 -11.11 6.62
N LEU A 308 -15.45 -11.57 7.11
CA LEU A 308 -14.49 -10.70 7.79
C LEU A 308 -13.79 -9.76 6.80
N ALA A 309 -13.53 -10.21 5.57
CA ALA A 309 -12.97 -9.39 4.51
C ALA A 309 -13.92 -8.23 4.14
N THR A 310 -15.22 -8.49 3.98
CA THR A 310 -16.25 -7.47 3.79
C THR A 310 -16.24 -6.45 4.94
N ARG A 311 -16.35 -6.92 6.18
CA ARG A 311 -16.42 -6.06 7.35
C ARG A 311 -15.14 -5.25 7.60
N LEU A 312 -13.96 -5.82 7.32
CA LEU A 312 -12.70 -5.07 7.39
C LEU A 312 -12.69 -3.93 6.38
N MET A 313 -13.17 -4.17 5.15
CA MET A 313 -13.22 -3.14 4.12
C MET A 313 -14.19 -2.02 4.48
N GLU A 314 -15.39 -2.36 4.97
CA GLU A 314 -16.34 -1.40 5.54
C GLU A 314 -15.69 -0.54 6.64
N GLY A 315 -15.01 -1.19 7.59
CA GLY A 315 -14.28 -0.53 8.67
C GLY A 315 -13.20 0.42 8.16
N LEU A 316 -12.33 -0.02 7.25
CA LEU A 316 -11.27 0.82 6.68
C LEU A 316 -11.84 2.08 6.01
N CYS A 317 -12.92 1.95 5.24
CA CYS A 317 -13.60 3.07 4.61
C CYS A 317 -14.20 4.03 5.67
N ALA A 318 -14.95 3.49 6.63
CA ALA A 318 -15.61 4.26 7.68
C ALA A 318 -14.60 4.98 8.60
N TRP A 319 -13.55 4.30 9.04
CA TRP A 319 -12.51 4.87 9.91
C TRP A 319 -11.72 5.98 9.21
N THR A 320 -11.36 5.76 7.94
CA THR A 320 -10.67 6.78 7.14
C THR A 320 -11.52 8.05 7.01
N LYS A 321 -12.83 7.92 6.81
CA LYS A 321 -13.78 9.04 6.71
C LYS A 321 -14.00 9.73 8.06
N ARG A 322 -14.28 8.96 9.13
CA ARG A 322 -14.59 9.48 10.48
C ARG A 322 -13.46 10.28 11.10
N LEU A 323 -12.24 9.77 10.98
CA LEU A 323 -11.05 10.44 11.51
C LEU A 323 -10.60 11.60 10.64
N ASN A 324 -11.32 11.89 9.55
CA ASN A 324 -10.92 12.87 8.52
C ASN A 324 -9.43 12.69 8.15
N SER A 325 -9.03 11.44 8.02
CA SER A 325 -7.65 11.07 7.81
C SER A 325 -7.18 11.49 6.41
N ASP A 326 -6.03 12.13 6.32
CA ASP A 326 -5.37 12.44 5.05
C ASP A 326 -4.78 11.19 4.36
N ARG A 327 -5.07 10.00 4.90
CA ARG A 327 -4.52 8.75 4.36
C ARG A 327 -5.13 8.40 3.03
N GLN A 328 -4.27 7.94 2.15
CA GLN A 328 -4.61 7.39 0.86
C GLN A 328 -4.17 5.94 0.79
N TRP A 329 -5.06 5.09 0.30
CA TRP A 329 -4.88 3.65 0.25
C TRP A 329 -4.81 3.14 -1.18
N LEU A 330 -3.81 2.28 -1.45
CA LEU A 330 -3.72 1.48 -2.65
C LEU A 330 -3.78 0.01 -2.23
N LEU A 331 -4.90 -0.63 -2.48
CA LEU A 331 -5.20 -1.99 -2.00
C LEU A 331 -5.31 -2.95 -3.16
N THR A 332 -4.73 -4.14 -3.04
CA THR A 332 -5.02 -5.23 -3.96
C THR A 332 -5.84 -6.30 -3.26
N ALA A 333 -6.73 -6.98 -3.99
CA ALA A 333 -7.52 -8.08 -3.46
C ALA A 333 -7.71 -9.19 -4.48
N HIS A 334 -7.96 -10.39 -3.95
CA HIS A 334 -8.30 -11.60 -4.70
C HIS A 334 -9.66 -12.17 -4.27
N ASN A 335 -10.07 -11.93 -3.01
CA ASN A 335 -11.36 -12.39 -2.50
C ASN A 335 -12.46 -11.41 -2.92
N PRO A 336 -13.45 -11.87 -3.70
CA PRO A 336 -14.54 -11.02 -4.17
C PRO A 336 -15.34 -10.35 -3.05
N ALA A 337 -15.43 -10.96 -1.87
CA ALA A 337 -16.17 -10.42 -0.75
C ALA A 337 -15.69 -9.04 -0.27
N VAL A 338 -14.44 -8.66 -0.56
CA VAL A 338 -13.92 -7.31 -0.26
C VAL A 338 -14.74 -6.23 -0.97
N LEU A 339 -15.27 -6.54 -2.17
CA LEU A 339 -16.04 -5.59 -2.96
C LEU A 339 -17.37 -5.19 -2.30
N ASP A 340 -17.97 -6.14 -1.57
CA ASP A 340 -19.26 -5.91 -0.93
C ASP A 340 -19.15 -4.98 0.30
N GLY A 341 -17.92 -4.72 0.77
CA GLY A 341 -17.64 -3.73 1.83
C GLY A 341 -17.32 -2.33 1.33
N LEU A 342 -17.34 -2.07 0.02
CA LEU A 342 -17.10 -0.74 -0.54
C LEU A 342 -18.34 0.15 -0.44
N PRO A 343 -18.21 1.42 0.02
CA PRO A 343 -19.29 2.40 -0.10
C PRO A 343 -19.41 2.83 -1.58
N LEU A 344 -20.57 2.55 -2.17
CA LEU A 344 -20.79 2.66 -3.61
C LEU A 344 -21.07 4.10 -4.08
N ASP A 345 -21.47 4.94 -3.16
CA ASP A 345 -21.85 6.34 -3.34
C ASP A 345 -20.70 7.33 -2.98
N ASP A 346 -19.57 6.83 -2.48
CA ASP A 346 -18.46 7.68 -2.09
C ASP A 346 -17.47 7.87 -3.26
N PRO A 347 -17.42 9.07 -3.89
CA PRO A 347 -16.51 9.33 -5.02
C PRO A 347 -15.02 9.27 -4.66
N ALA A 348 -14.71 9.27 -3.37
CA ALA A 348 -13.35 9.10 -2.87
C ALA A 348 -12.87 7.63 -2.94
N VAL A 349 -13.80 6.69 -3.15
CA VAL A 349 -13.50 5.26 -3.32
C VAL A 349 -13.49 4.91 -4.81
N ARG A 350 -12.42 4.26 -5.25
CA ARG A 350 -12.25 3.86 -6.65
C ARG A 350 -11.94 2.38 -6.76
N LEU A 351 -12.64 1.72 -7.65
CA LEU A 351 -12.42 0.32 -7.99
C LEU A 351 -11.80 0.22 -9.39
N PHE A 352 -10.76 -0.61 -9.51
CA PHE A 352 -10.04 -0.82 -10.76
C PHE A 352 -9.98 -2.31 -11.11
N ALA A 353 -10.32 -2.63 -12.34
CA ALA A 353 -10.06 -3.93 -12.97
C ALA A 353 -8.65 -3.91 -13.57
N VAL A 354 -7.85 -4.92 -13.25
CA VAL A 354 -6.47 -5.07 -13.71
C VAL A 354 -6.36 -6.38 -14.49
N ASP A 355 -6.14 -6.27 -15.79
CA ASP A 355 -6.05 -7.40 -16.72
C ASP A 355 -4.75 -7.34 -17.52
N ARG A 356 -4.48 -8.41 -18.27
CA ARG A 356 -3.47 -8.40 -19.32
C ARG A 356 -4.15 -8.41 -20.67
N ASP A 357 -3.68 -7.54 -21.59
CA ASP A 357 -4.09 -7.59 -22.97
C ASP A 357 -3.46 -8.78 -23.72
N SER A 358 -3.82 -8.95 -24.99
CA SER A 358 -3.29 -10.03 -25.86
C SER A 358 -1.78 -9.98 -26.07
N ASN A 359 -1.13 -8.84 -25.82
CA ASN A 359 0.32 -8.66 -25.88
C ASN A 359 1.01 -8.91 -24.52
N GLY A 360 0.24 -9.22 -23.48
CA GLY A 360 0.73 -9.42 -22.13
C GLY A 360 0.94 -8.13 -21.33
N HIS A 361 0.56 -6.97 -21.85
CA HIS A 361 0.67 -5.70 -21.14
C HIS A 361 -0.44 -5.57 -20.09
N THR A 362 -0.10 -5.05 -18.92
CA THR A 362 -1.09 -4.73 -17.89
C THR A 362 -1.95 -3.55 -18.32
N GLN A 363 -3.25 -3.76 -18.34
CA GLN A 363 -4.28 -2.75 -18.51
C GLN A 363 -4.98 -2.51 -17.17
N VAL A 364 -5.20 -1.25 -16.85
CA VAL A 364 -5.92 -0.84 -15.64
C VAL A 364 -7.10 0.01 -16.04
N ARG A 365 -8.29 -0.46 -15.72
CA ARG A 365 -9.54 0.22 -16.07
C ARG A 365 -10.34 0.53 -14.80
N ARG A 366 -10.72 1.79 -14.63
CA ARG A 366 -11.64 2.18 -13.56
C ARG A 366 -13.02 1.59 -13.83
N ILE A 367 -13.62 1.00 -12.79
CA ILE A 367 -15.00 0.53 -12.81
C ILE A 367 -15.89 1.66 -12.32
N ASP A 368 -16.87 2.03 -13.12
CA ASP A 368 -17.96 2.91 -12.68
C ASP A 368 -18.91 2.12 -11.79
N LEU A 369 -18.83 2.34 -10.48
CA LEU A 369 -19.63 1.64 -9.49
C LEU A 369 -21.13 1.92 -9.66
N ALA A 370 -21.50 3.17 -9.94
CA ALA A 370 -22.90 3.56 -10.12
C ALA A 370 -23.48 2.92 -11.39
N GLY A 371 -22.74 2.98 -12.50
CA GLY A 371 -23.11 2.34 -13.76
C GLY A 371 -23.16 0.81 -13.63
N ALA A 372 -22.23 0.20 -12.92
CA ALA A 372 -22.22 -1.23 -12.67
C ALA A 372 -23.48 -1.68 -11.89
N LEU A 373 -23.86 -0.94 -10.86
CA LEU A 373 -25.06 -1.21 -10.08
C LEU A 373 -26.35 -1.02 -10.89
N ALA A 374 -26.41 0.02 -11.72
CA ALA A 374 -27.55 0.25 -12.58
C ALA A 374 -27.70 -0.86 -13.65
N ALA A 375 -26.61 -1.46 -14.08
CA ALA A 375 -26.57 -2.55 -15.06
C ALA A 375 -26.69 -3.96 -14.43
N ARG A 376 -26.88 -4.08 -13.11
CA ARG A 376 -27.00 -5.37 -12.44
C ARG A 376 -28.21 -6.15 -12.93
N PRO A 377 -28.11 -7.48 -13.12
CA PRO A 377 -29.22 -8.31 -13.62
C PRO A 377 -30.44 -8.42 -12.68
N GLY A 378 -30.25 -8.07 -11.40
CA GLY A 378 -31.32 -8.12 -10.38
C GLY A 378 -30.83 -7.49 -9.06
N ASP A 379 -31.79 -7.19 -8.17
CA ASP A 379 -31.52 -6.51 -6.91
C ASP A 379 -30.66 -7.33 -5.92
N ASP A 380 -30.61 -8.64 -6.08
CA ASP A 380 -29.78 -9.56 -5.28
C ASP A 380 -28.33 -9.69 -5.78
N TRP A 381 -27.94 -8.94 -6.83
CA TRP A 381 -26.59 -8.97 -7.36
C TRP A 381 -25.68 -7.99 -6.61
N THR A 382 -24.75 -8.56 -5.84
CA THR A 382 -23.67 -7.83 -5.19
C THR A 382 -22.47 -7.61 -6.14
N LEU A 383 -21.58 -6.70 -5.81
CA LEU A 383 -20.35 -6.50 -6.61
C LEU A 383 -19.48 -7.75 -6.68
N SER A 384 -19.39 -8.51 -5.59
CA SER A 384 -18.67 -9.80 -5.57
C SER A 384 -19.25 -10.78 -6.57
N ARG A 385 -20.58 -10.91 -6.61
CA ARG A 385 -21.28 -11.78 -7.57
C ARG A 385 -21.09 -11.32 -9.01
N MET A 386 -21.14 -10.01 -9.24
CA MET A 386 -20.90 -9.43 -10.57
C MET A 386 -19.49 -9.72 -11.06
N TRP A 387 -18.48 -9.60 -10.18
CA TRP A 387 -17.10 -9.92 -10.54
C TRP A 387 -16.89 -11.39 -10.85
N LEU A 388 -17.39 -12.29 -10.02
CA LEU A 388 -17.34 -13.75 -10.25
C LEU A 388 -17.99 -14.19 -11.57
N ASN A 389 -19.00 -13.45 -12.02
CA ASN A 389 -19.68 -13.71 -13.29
C ASN A 389 -19.10 -12.91 -14.48
N GLY A 390 -17.96 -12.24 -14.29
CA GLY A 390 -17.25 -11.55 -15.37
C GLY A 390 -17.79 -10.19 -15.76
N LEU A 391 -18.86 -9.70 -15.13
CA LEU A 391 -19.51 -8.43 -15.48
C LEU A 391 -18.63 -7.21 -15.21
N LEU A 392 -17.70 -7.32 -14.28
CA LEU A 392 -16.75 -6.25 -13.95
C LEU A 392 -15.41 -6.37 -14.71
N GLY A 393 -15.21 -7.45 -15.47
CA GLY A 393 -13.91 -7.80 -16.06
C GLY A 393 -12.92 -8.32 -15.02
N ALA A 394 -11.66 -8.48 -15.42
CA ALA A 394 -10.55 -8.90 -14.55
C ALA A 394 -10.73 -10.30 -13.89
N VAL A 395 -11.56 -11.15 -14.49
CA VAL A 395 -11.73 -12.55 -14.08
C VAL A 395 -10.61 -13.39 -14.65
N PRO A 396 -10.08 -14.37 -13.91
CA PRO A 396 -9.11 -15.30 -14.46
C PRO A 396 -9.72 -16.06 -15.65
N ASN A 397 -9.03 -16.05 -16.78
CA ASN A 397 -9.31 -17.02 -17.84
C ASN A 397 -8.80 -18.37 -17.32
N VAL A 398 -9.71 -19.20 -16.81
CA VAL A 398 -9.42 -20.58 -16.36
C VAL A 398 -9.80 -21.52 -17.50
#